data_40b552701653f0ebe6d2dc563fb120b6
#
_entry.id   40b552701653f0ebe6d2dc563fb120b6
#
_cell.length_a   1.000
_cell.length_b   1.000
_cell.length_c   1.000
_cell.angle_alpha   90.00
_cell.angle_beta   90.00
_cell.angle_gamma   90.00
#
_symmetry.space_group_name_H-M   'P 1'
#
loop_
_entity.id
_entity.type
_entity.pdbx_description
1 polymer ?
#
loop_
_entity_poly.entity_id
_entity_poly.type
_entity_poly.pdbx_seq_one_letter_code
_entity_poly.pdbx_strand_id
1 'polypeptide(L)'
;MSDPLPAIAYDLFSKIDLRVATVLAAEAHPNADKLLKLKLDDGTPEGRQVCAGVRAWYDPATLVGKQVVIVANLEPRMLRGEVSAGMILAASDLKAEAVIGAEGKPGPEARDVVFLSVDKPVKAGSKVS
;
A
#
# COMPACT_ATOMS: atom_id res chain seq x y z
N MET A 1 8.41 8.11 -17.65
CA MET A 1 6.97 8.06 -17.35
C MET A 1 6.31 6.98 -18.20
N SER A 2 5.45 6.19 -17.63
CA SER A 2 4.77 5.14 -18.37
C SER A 2 3.69 5.74 -19.28
N ASP A 3 3.31 4.98 -20.33
CA ASP A 3 2.24 5.38 -21.22
C ASP A 3 0.92 5.48 -20.47
N PRO A 4 0.06 6.43 -20.84
CA PRO A 4 -1.24 6.52 -20.21
C PRO A 4 -2.09 5.29 -20.51
N LEU A 5 -2.86 4.86 -19.53
CA LEU A 5 -3.80 3.76 -19.68
C LEU A 5 -5.04 4.25 -20.42
N PRO A 6 -5.78 3.35 -21.09
CA PRO A 6 -7.04 3.72 -21.72
C PRO A 6 -8.00 4.35 -20.72
N ALA A 7 -8.81 5.29 -21.22
CA ALA A 7 -9.87 5.88 -20.38
C ALA A 7 -10.88 4.82 -19.99
N ILE A 8 -11.44 4.93 -18.80
CA ILE A 8 -12.50 4.07 -18.31
C ILE A 8 -13.72 4.90 -17.96
N ALA A 9 -14.89 4.27 -18.02
CA ALA A 9 -16.13 4.92 -17.59
C ALA A 9 -16.14 5.08 -16.07
N TYR A 10 -16.81 6.11 -15.59
CA TYR A 10 -16.94 6.35 -14.15
C TYR A 10 -17.53 5.15 -13.42
N ASP A 11 -18.41 4.40 -14.08
CA ASP A 11 -19.02 3.19 -13.49
C ASP A 11 -17.97 2.18 -13.04
N LEU A 12 -16.88 2.02 -13.79
CA LEU A 12 -15.80 1.12 -13.38
C LEU A 12 -15.07 1.67 -12.17
N PHE A 13 -14.75 2.95 -12.16
CA PHE A 13 -14.08 3.57 -11.02
C PHE A 13 -14.94 3.49 -9.76
N SER A 14 -16.25 3.67 -9.89
CA SER A 14 -17.17 3.66 -8.74
C SER A 14 -17.27 2.31 -8.05
N LYS A 15 -16.79 1.25 -8.69
CA LYS A 15 -16.73 -0.09 -8.10
C LYS A 15 -15.52 -0.30 -7.19
N ILE A 16 -14.57 0.62 -7.24
CA ILE A 16 -13.37 0.53 -6.39
C ILE A 16 -13.67 1.27 -5.08
N ASP A 17 -13.57 0.56 -3.96
CA ASP A 17 -13.81 1.15 -2.64
C ASP A 17 -12.48 1.63 -2.06
N LEU A 18 -12.21 2.93 -2.20
CA LEU A 18 -11.02 3.56 -1.63
C LEU A 18 -11.37 4.14 -0.27
N ARG A 19 -10.55 3.84 0.73
CA ARG A 19 -10.76 4.30 2.10
C ARG A 19 -9.46 4.82 2.69
N VAL A 20 -9.58 5.73 3.65
CA VAL A 20 -8.46 6.13 4.49
C VAL A 20 -8.40 5.19 5.68
N ALA A 21 -7.22 4.71 6.02
CA ALA A 21 -7.01 3.86 7.19
C ALA A 21 -5.86 4.40 8.02
N THR A 22 -5.94 4.21 9.33
CA THR A 22 -4.86 4.61 10.24
C THR A 22 -4.07 3.37 10.64
N VAL A 23 -2.75 3.45 10.57
CA VAL A 23 -1.90 2.32 10.96
C VAL A 23 -1.87 2.20 12.48
N LEU A 24 -2.35 1.07 12.97
CA LEU A 24 -2.37 0.77 14.41
C LEU A 24 -1.10 0.05 14.84
N ALA A 25 -0.59 -0.84 14.00
CA ALA A 25 0.63 -1.59 14.27
C ALA A 25 1.26 -2.00 12.94
N ALA A 26 2.56 -2.11 12.94
CA ALA A 26 3.31 -2.57 11.77
C ALA A 26 4.52 -3.37 12.24
N GLU A 27 4.79 -4.47 11.54
CA GLU A 27 5.93 -5.32 11.84
C GLU A 27 6.44 -5.99 10.58
N ALA A 28 7.68 -6.49 10.63
CA ALA A 28 8.21 -7.30 9.56
C ALA A 28 7.40 -8.60 9.44
N HIS A 29 7.09 -9.01 8.22
CA HIS A 29 6.41 -10.28 7.98
C HIS A 29 7.32 -11.42 8.44
N PRO A 30 6.82 -12.37 9.25
CA PRO A 30 7.68 -13.41 9.81
C PRO A 30 8.27 -14.39 8.79
N ASN A 31 7.63 -14.52 7.64
CA ASN A 31 8.01 -15.52 6.62
C ASN A 31 8.34 -14.92 5.26
N ALA A 32 8.44 -13.60 5.14
CA ALA A 32 8.71 -12.95 3.86
C ALA A 32 9.53 -11.68 4.06
N ASP A 33 10.77 -11.70 3.60
CA ASP A 33 11.75 -10.65 3.86
C ASP A 33 11.38 -9.28 3.28
N LYS A 34 10.56 -9.25 2.23
CA LYS A 34 10.23 -8.00 1.52
C LYS A 34 8.91 -7.39 1.99
N LEU A 35 8.19 -8.08 2.88
CA LEU A 35 6.86 -7.66 3.29
C LEU A 35 6.86 -7.07 4.69
N LEU A 36 6.00 -6.06 4.87
CA LEU A 36 5.55 -5.62 6.18
C LEU A 36 4.12 -6.08 6.38
N LYS A 37 3.78 -6.43 7.62
CA LYS A 37 2.43 -6.78 8.03
C LYS A 37 1.88 -5.62 8.84
N LEU A 38 0.76 -5.07 8.40
CA LEU A 38 0.17 -3.88 9.02
C LEU A 38 -1.23 -4.18 9.52
N LYS A 39 -1.51 -3.70 10.72
CA LYS A 39 -2.86 -3.67 11.28
C LYS A 39 -3.41 -2.27 11.09
N LEU A 40 -4.58 -2.17 10.47
CA LEU A 40 -5.18 -0.90 10.11
C LEU A 40 -6.52 -0.71 10.79
N ASP A 41 -6.75 0.52 11.26
CA ASP A 41 -8.09 0.96 11.62
C ASP A 41 -8.72 1.49 10.34
N ASP A 42 -9.67 0.74 9.81
CA ASP A 42 -10.40 1.08 8.58
C ASP A 42 -11.81 1.58 8.85
N GLY A 43 -12.10 1.93 10.09
CA GLY A 43 -13.43 2.37 10.50
C GLY A 43 -14.36 1.24 10.93
N THR A 44 -13.95 -0.02 10.76
CA THR A 44 -14.73 -1.17 11.25
C THR A 44 -14.23 -1.61 12.63
N PRO A 45 -15.09 -2.25 13.44
CA PRO A 45 -14.68 -2.70 14.78
C PRO A 45 -13.50 -3.68 14.77
N GLU A 46 -13.46 -4.60 13.79
CA GLU A 46 -12.41 -5.61 13.69
C GLU A 46 -11.13 -5.10 13.04
N GLY A 47 -11.20 -3.96 12.33
CA GLY A 47 -10.07 -3.47 11.56
C GLY A 47 -9.70 -4.39 10.40
N ARG A 48 -8.46 -4.24 9.93
CA ARG A 48 -8.02 -5.05 8.79
C ARG A 48 -6.51 -5.26 8.86
N GLN A 49 -6.05 -6.38 8.30
CA GLN A 49 -4.63 -6.65 8.13
C GLN A 49 -4.28 -6.60 6.66
N VAL A 50 -3.19 -5.92 6.35
CA VAL A 50 -2.67 -5.81 4.98
C VAL A 50 -1.18 -6.10 5.01
N CYS A 51 -0.69 -6.83 4.02
CA CYS A 51 0.74 -7.02 3.81
C CYS A 51 1.17 -6.19 2.62
N ALA A 52 2.29 -5.50 2.74
CA ALA A 52 2.79 -4.61 1.69
C ALA A 52 4.28 -4.84 1.46
N GLY A 53 4.70 -4.87 0.20
CA GLY A 53 6.08 -5.14 -0.22
C GLY A 53 6.97 -3.90 -0.10
N VAL A 54 7.00 -3.27 1.05
CA VAL A 54 7.66 -1.97 1.23
C VAL A 54 8.75 -1.99 2.30
N ARG A 55 9.16 -3.16 2.76
CA ARG A 55 10.14 -3.27 3.84
C ARG A 55 11.47 -2.60 3.51
N ALA A 56 11.84 -2.54 2.24
CA ALA A 56 13.09 -1.89 1.83
C ALA A 56 13.05 -0.37 2.02
N TRP A 57 11.87 0.23 2.15
CA TRP A 57 11.68 1.68 2.20
C TRP A 57 11.15 2.19 3.52
N TYR A 58 10.57 1.33 4.35
CA TYR A 58 9.94 1.75 5.60
C TYR A 58 10.39 0.92 6.78
N ASP A 59 10.78 1.61 7.85
CA ASP A 59 10.91 1.01 9.17
C ASP A 59 9.48 0.91 9.73
N PRO A 60 9.00 -0.29 10.08
CA PRO A 60 7.63 -0.45 10.58
C PRO A 60 7.29 0.45 11.76
N ALA A 61 8.25 0.70 12.65
CA ALA A 61 8.00 1.56 13.80
C ALA A 61 7.59 2.99 13.43
N THR A 62 8.02 3.47 12.27
CA THR A 62 7.71 4.84 11.81
C THR A 62 6.32 4.97 11.21
N LEU A 63 5.65 3.86 10.95
CA LEU A 63 4.35 3.87 10.28
C LEU A 63 3.18 4.00 11.25
N VAL A 64 3.35 3.61 12.50
CA VAL A 64 2.25 3.63 13.48
C VAL A 64 1.73 5.05 13.66
N GLY A 65 0.41 5.20 13.56
CA GLY A 65 -0.26 6.49 13.67
C GLY A 65 -0.42 7.24 12.35
N LYS A 66 0.25 6.79 11.29
CA LYS A 66 0.11 7.42 9.98
C LYS A 66 -1.15 6.97 9.29
N GLN A 67 -1.69 7.83 8.43
CA GLN A 67 -2.85 7.50 7.62
C GLN A 67 -2.40 7.14 6.20
N VAL A 68 -3.04 6.13 5.63
CA VAL A 68 -2.77 5.63 4.29
C VAL A 68 -4.07 5.49 3.53
N VAL A 69 -3.99 5.38 2.21
CA VAL A 69 -5.15 5.15 1.36
C VAL A 69 -5.12 3.70 0.90
N ILE A 70 -6.24 3.00 1.08
CA ILE A 70 -6.33 1.58 0.74
C ILE A 70 -7.42 1.33 -0.30
N VAL A 71 -7.23 0.27 -1.08
CA VAL A 71 -8.32 -0.34 -1.86
C VAL A 71 -8.93 -1.40 -0.95
N ALA A 72 -10.14 -1.09 -0.45
CA ALA A 72 -10.76 -1.89 0.60
C ALA A 72 -11.49 -3.13 0.09
N ASN A 73 -11.95 -3.12 -1.15
CA ASN A 73 -12.74 -4.21 -1.70
C ASN A 73 -12.01 -5.13 -2.68
N LEU A 74 -10.70 -5.26 -2.53
CA LEU A 74 -9.98 -6.33 -3.21
C LEU A 74 -10.20 -7.64 -2.47
N GLU A 75 -10.23 -8.74 -3.21
CA GLU A 75 -10.31 -10.06 -2.62
C GLU A 75 -9.09 -10.31 -1.73
N PRO A 76 -9.28 -10.85 -0.51
CA PRO A 76 -8.16 -11.17 0.36
C PRO A 76 -7.20 -12.17 -0.28
N ARG A 77 -5.91 -12.02 0.00
CA ARG A 77 -4.87 -12.90 -0.49
C ARG A 77 -4.08 -13.45 0.69
N MET A 78 -3.65 -14.71 0.56
CA MET A 78 -2.72 -15.30 1.52
C MET A 78 -1.31 -15.08 1.02
N LEU A 79 -0.48 -14.39 1.80
CA LEU A 79 0.91 -14.11 1.45
C LEU A 79 1.83 -14.72 2.50
N ARG A 80 2.42 -15.85 2.17
CA ARG A 80 3.35 -16.57 3.04
C ARG A 80 2.76 -16.85 4.44
N GLY A 81 1.48 -17.26 4.49
CA GLY A 81 0.81 -17.61 5.73
C GLY A 81 0.10 -16.47 6.44
N GLU A 82 0.20 -15.25 5.92
CA GLU A 82 -0.50 -14.08 6.47
C GLU A 82 -1.49 -13.53 5.46
N VAL A 83 -2.69 -13.20 5.94
CA VAL A 83 -3.73 -12.67 5.06
C VAL A 83 -3.49 -11.19 4.79
N SER A 84 -3.68 -10.79 3.53
CA SER A 84 -3.72 -9.38 3.13
C SER A 84 -5.12 -9.08 2.60
N ALA A 85 -5.87 -8.28 3.34
CA ALA A 85 -7.25 -7.92 3.01
C ALA A 85 -7.30 -6.51 2.45
N GLY A 86 -6.99 -6.38 1.17
CA GLY A 86 -6.90 -5.10 0.50
C GLY A 86 -5.47 -4.74 0.13
N MET A 87 -5.27 -3.51 -0.30
CA MET A 87 -3.96 -3.04 -0.76
C MET A 87 -3.77 -1.58 -0.38
N ILE A 88 -2.61 -1.24 0.15
CA ILE A 88 -2.23 0.15 0.38
C ILE A 88 -1.72 0.71 -0.95
N LEU A 89 -2.24 1.87 -1.34
CA LEU A 89 -1.76 2.56 -2.54
C LEU A 89 -0.42 3.23 -2.26
N ALA A 90 0.48 3.14 -3.22
CA ALA A 90 1.79 3.76 -3.12
C ALA A 90 2.21 4.32 -4.47
N ALA A 91 2.96 5.40 -4.44
CA ALA A 91 3.60 5.95 -5.61
C ALA A 91 5.01 5.35 -5.72
N SER A 92 5.39 4.96 -6.93
CA SER A 92 6.74 4.46 -7.20
C SER A 92 7.46 5.46 -8.09
N ASP A 93 8.62 5.89 -7.65
CA ASP A 93 9.45 6.84 -8.39
C ASP A 93 10.76 6.18 -8.78
N LEU A 94 10.97 5.98 -10.07
CA LEU A 94 12.22 5.43 -10.59
C LEU A 94 13.29 6.53 -10.57
N LYS A 95 14.36 6.30 -9.81
CA LYS A 95 15.45 7.27 -9.71
C LYS A 95 16.16 7.43 -11.03
N ALA A 96 16.60 8.65 -11.34
CA ALA A 96 17.25 8.99 -12.61
C ALA A 96 18.51 8.15 -12.87
N GLU A 97 19.20 7.75 -11.82
CA GLU A 97 20.45 6.98 -11.89
C GLU A 97 20.23 5.50 -11.58
N ALA A 98 19.04 5.00 -11.89
CA ALA A 98 18.67 3.62 -11.59
C ALA A 98 19.63 2.64 -12.26
N VAL A 99 20.11 1.67 -11.49
CA VAL A 99 20.87 0.55 -12.01
C VAL A 99 19.87 -0.51 -12.46
N ILE A 100 19.96 -0.89 -13.72
CA ILE A 100 19.12 -1.94 -14.28
C ILE A 100 19.76 -3.29 -13.98
N GLY A 101 19.01 -4.18 -13.35
CA GLY A 101 19.48 -5.51 -13.04
C GLY A 101 19.64 -6.38 -14.29
N ALA A 102 20.19 -7.60 -14.09
CA ALA A 102 20.48 -8.52 -15.20
C ALA A 102 19.23 -8.87 -16.03
N GLU A 103 18.05 -8.74 -15.46
CA GLU A 103 16.79 -9.03 -16.13
C GLU A 103 16.16 -7.80 -16.81
N GLY A 104 16.89 -6.68 -16.83
CA GLY A 104 16.39 -5.44 -17.40
C GLY A 104 15.40 -4.70 -16.49
N LYS A 105 15.27 -5.12 -15.24
CA LYS A 105 14.38 -4.48 -14.26
C LYS A 105 15.18 -3.72 -13.22
N PRO A 106 14.70 -2.56 -12.75
CA PRO A 106 15.39 -1.83 -11.69
C PRO A 106 15.34 -2.63 -10.38
N GLY A 107 16.43 -2.60 -9.63
CA GLY A 107 16.48 -3.16 -8.28
C GLY A 107 15.76 -2.25 -7.28
N PRO A 108 15.58 -2.72 -6.01
CA PRO A 108 14.90 -1.94 -4.98
C PRO A 108 15.53 -0.56 -4.74
N GLU A 109 16.85 -0.46 -4.77
CA GLU A 109 17.55 0.79 -4.55
C GLU A 109 17.44 1.78 -5.72
N ALA A 110 16.93 1.32 -6.86
CA ALA A 110 16.78 2.12 -8.06
C ALA A 110 15.47 2.91 -8.11
N ARG A 111 14.63 2.76 -7.10
CA ARG A 111 13.35 3.48 -7.04
C ARG A 111 12.97 3.76 -5.59
N ASP A 112 12.12 4.74 -5.40
CA ASP A 112 11.44 4.99 -4.14
C ASP A 112 10.02 4.47 -4.22
N VAL A 113 9.52 3.99 -3.09
CA VAL A 113 8.10 3.62 -2.94
C VAL A 113 7.56 4.41 -1.76
N VAL A 114 6.51 5.21 -2.01
CA VAL A 114 5.97 6.13 -1.02
C VAL A 114 4.47 5.90 -0.91
N PHE A 115 3.98 5.64 0.29
CA PHE A 115 2.55 5.48 0.53
C PHE A 115 1.79 6.76 0.24
N LEU A 116 0.60 6.61 -0.35
CA LEU A 116 -0.34 7.72 -0.47
C LEU A 116 -0.95 8.00 0.90
N SER A 117 -1.08 9.26 1.23
CA SER A 117 -1.65 9.69 2.49
C SER A 117 -2.58 10.86 2.26
N VAL A 118 -3.12 11.42 3.33
CA VAL A 118 -4.01 12.56 3.29
C VAL A 118 -3.29 13.81 3.76
N ASP A 119 -3.67 14.95 3.21
CA ASP A 119 -3.06 16.24 3.55
C ASP A 119 -3.34 16.65 4.99
N LYS A 120 -4.50 16.29 5.51
CA LYS A 120 -4.93 16.57 6.87
C LYS A 120 -5.53 15.31 7.47
N PRO A 121 -5.46 15.16 8.80
CA PRO A 121 -6.08 14.00 9.44
C PRO A 121 -7.58 13.93 9.15
N VAL A 122 -8.06 12.74 8.86
CA VAL A 122 -9.49 12.46 8.69
C VAL A 122 -9.86 11.24 9.51
N LYS A 123 -11.16 11.02 9.67
CA LYS A 123 -11.63 9.84 10.39
C LYS A 123 -11.25 8.58 9.62
N ALA A 124 -10.75 7.57 10.32
CA ALA A 124 -10.46 6.26 9.73
C ALA A 124 -11.74 5.69 9.10
N GLY A 125 -11.61 5.14 7.89
CA GLY A 125 -12.75 4.66 7.12
C GLY A 125 -13.35 5.70 6.18
N SER A 126 -12.85 6.93 6.18
CA SER A 126 -13.35 7.98 5.27
C SER A 126 -13.18 7.54 3.83
N LYS A 127 -14.23 7.74 3.03
CA LYS A 127 -14.23 7.34 1.64
C LYS A 127 -13.40 8.31 0.79
N VAL A 128 -12.63 7.75 -0.13
CA VAL A 128 -11.86 8.49 -1.12
C VAL A 128 -12.56 8.37 -2.47
N SER A 129 -12.77 9.49 -3.11
CA SER A 129 -13.46 9.49 -4.40
C SER A 129 -12.89 10.56 -5.34
#